data_016d2a7bd32b5da961eb05ba3c74859b
#
_entry.id   016d2a7bd32b5da961eb05ba3c74859b
#
_cell.length_a   1.000
_cell.length_b   1.000
_cell.length_c   1.000
_cell.angle_alpha   90.00
_cell.angle_beta   90.00
_cell.angle_gamma   90.00
#
_symmetry.space_group_name_H-M   'P 1'
#
loop_
_entity.id
_entity.type
_entity.pdbx_description
1 polymer ?
#
loop_
_entity_poly.entity_id
_entity_poly.type
_entity_poly.pdbx_seq_one_letter_code
_entity_poly.pdbx_strand_id
1 'polypeptide(L)'
;MKNIGLAIFIILMLVGCENNKGFKNSLDKAQISESDIEYFQNLVGDTVLFTVDQSGLRPDAISILNAQVNWLKEKKFLPITIEGHADEQGTREYNLALGARRATAVREFLLAKGIEQDRISIV
;
A
#
# COMPACT_ATOMS: atom_id res chain seq x y z
N MET A 1 -11.83 46.85 -17.41
CA MET A 1 -11.19 46.79 -16.08
C MET A 1 -11.73 45.71 -15.15
N LYS A 2 -12.94 45.20 -15.36
CA LYS A 2 -13.50 44.13 -14.53
C LYS A 2 -12.93 42.70 -14.81
N ASN A 3 -12.22 42.53 -15.91
CA ASN A 3 -11.72 41.21 -16.33
C ASN A 3 -10.33 40.86 -15.79
N ILE A 4 -9.57 41.80 -15.24
CA ILE A 4 -8.22 41.58 -14.71
C ILE A 4 -8.25 40.86 -13.37
N GLY A 5 -9.28 41.12 -12.53
CA GLY A 5 -9.44 40.44 -11.24
C GLY A 5 -9.80 38.97 -11.36
N LEU A 6 -10.53 38.60 -12.42
CA LEU A 6 -10.94 37.21 -12.67
C LEU A 6 -9.75 36.34 -13.17
N ALA A 7 -8.87 36.92 -13.98
CA ALA A 7 -7.68 36.24 -14.50
C ALA A 7 -6.66 35.93 -13.40
N ILE A 8 -6.50 36.82 -12.44
CA ILE A 8 -5.60 36.62 -11.28
C ILE A 8 -6.12 35.54 -10.34
N PHE A 9 -7.45 35.44 -10.18
CA PHE A 9 -8.08 34.40 -9.34
C PHE A 9 -7.94 32.99 -9.95
N ILE A 10 -8.01 32.89 -11.29
CA ILE A 10 -7.84 31.61 -12.01
C ILE A 10 -6.39 31.13 -11.94
N ILE A 11 -5.41 32.07 -12.00
CA ILE A 11 -3.98 31.73 -11.87
C ILE A 11 -3.65 31.25 -10.44
N LEU A 12 -4.29 31.82 -9.41
CA LEU A 12 -4.09 31.37 -8.03
C LEU A 12 -4.64 29.97 -7.77
N MET A 13 -5.73 29.60 -8.46
CA MET A 13 -6.30 28.24 -8.36
C MET A 13 -5.43 27.20 -9.05
N LEU A 14 -4.71 27.56 -10.11
CA LEU A 14 -3.80 26.65 -10.82
C LEU A 14 -2.53 26.33 -10.01
N VAL A 15 -2.05 27.23 -9.17
CA VAL A 15 -0.89 27.01 -8.30
C VAL A 15 -1.21 26.04 -7.16
N GLY A 16 -2.48 25.99 -6.69
CA GLY A 16 -2.92 25.03 -5.66
C GLY A 16 -2.99 23.57 -6.13
N CYS A 17 -3.04 23.32 -7.44
CA CYS A 17 -3.10 21.98 -8.01
C CYS A 17 -1.72 21.34 -8.25
N GLU A 18 -0.63 22.09 -8.15
CA GLU A 18 0.72 21.60 -8.47
C GLU A 18 1.28 20.64 -7.43
N ASN A 19 0.83 20.71 -6.19
CA ASN A 19 1.36 19.87 -5.11
C ASN A 19 0.85 18.41 -5.14
N ASN A 20 -0.13 18.08 -5.98
CA ASN A 20 -0.67 16.73 -6.09
C ASN A 20 -0.20 15.97 -7.35
N LYS A 21 0.61 16.58 -8.19
CA LYS A 21 1.06 15.95 -9.44
C LYS A 21 1.97 14.74 -9.22
N GLY A 22 2.71 14.71 -8.13
CA GLY A 22 3.60 13.58 -7.82
C GLY A 22 2.85 12.28 -7.54
N PHE A 23 1.76 12.36 -6.80
CA PHE A 23 0.95 11.19 -6.46
C PHE A 23 0.10 10.72 -7.65
N LYS A 24 -0.55 11.63 -8.37
CA LYS A 24 -1.32 11.29 -9.57
C LYS A 24 -0.45 10.69 -10.67
N ASN A 25 0.74 11.22 -10.89
CA ASN A 25 1.65 10.70 -11.92
C ASN A 25 2.14 9.28 -11.63
N SER A 26 2.21 8.87 -10.37
CA SER A 26 2.56 7.50 -10.00
C SER A 26 1.40 6.53 -10.24
N LEU A 27 0.18 6.97 -9.99
CA LEU A 27 -1.04 6.19 -10.27
C LEU A 27 -1.32 6.10 -11.77
N ASP A 28 -1.14 7.19 -12.52
CA ASP A 28 -1.32 7.21 -13.98
C ASP A 28 -0.32 6.30 -14.70
N LYS A 29 0.92 6.22 -14.20
CA LYS A 29 1.92 5.27 -14.72
C LYS A 29 1.59 3.82 -14.42
N ALA A 30 0.93 3.57 -13.29
CA ALA A 30 0.54 2.22 -12.89
C ALA A 30 -0.74 1.72 -13.58
N GLN A 31 -1.45 2.56 -14.33
CA GLN A 31 -2.72 2.23 -14.99
C GLN A 31 -3.76 1.62 -14.04
N ILE A 32 -3.82 2.15 -12.80
CA ILE A 32 -4.72 1.66 -11.78
C ILE A 32 -5.91 2.60 -11.65
N SER A 33 -7.10 2.04 -11.73
CA SER A 33 -8.36 2.74 -11.52
C SER A 33 -8.80 2.66 -10.06
N GLU A 34 -9.74 3.52 -9.65
CA GLU A 34 -10.37 3.42 -8.33
C GLU A 34 -11.07 2.06 -8.14
N SER A 35 -11.64 1.51 -9.20
CA SER A 35 -12.26 0.18 -9.17
C SER A 35 -11.26 -0.95 -8.91
N ASP A 36 -10.01 -0.82 -9.35
CA ASP A 36 -8.96 -1.79 -9.04
C ASP A 36 -8.58 -1.76 -7.56
N ILE A 37 -8.51 -0.58 -6.97
CA ILE A 37 -8.24 -0.41 -5.54
C ILE A 37 -9.37 -1.01 -4.71
N GLU A 38 -10.61 -0.70 -5.08
CA GLU A 38 -11.80 -1.24 -4.41
C GLU A 38 -11.88 -2.77 -4.53
N TYR A 39 -11.57 -3.31 -5.70
CA TYR A 39 -11.47 -4.75 -5.92
C TYR A 39 -10.43 -5.39 -4.99
N PHE A 40 -9.25 -4.79 -4.90
CA PHE A 40 -8.19 -5.28 -4.02
C PHE A 40 -8.62 -5.28 -2.55
N GLN A 41 -9.20 -4.18 -2.08
CA GLN A 41 -9.62 -4.04 -0.68
C GLN A 41 -10.76 -4.99 -0.30
N ASN A 42 -11.74 -5.18 -1.17
CA ASN A 42 -12.97 -5.90 -0.85
C ASN A 42 -12.95 -7.38 -1.22
N LEU A 43 -12.29 -7.75 -2.31
CA LEU A 43 -12.30 -9.13 -2.83
C LEU A 43 -10.98 -9.86 -2.63
N VAL A 44 -9.85 -9.18 -2.80
CA VAL A 44 -8.53 -9.76 -2.57
C VAL A 44 -8.18 -9.72 -1.09
N GLY A 45 -8.43 -8.59 -0.43
CA GLY A 45 -8.07 -8.31 0.95
C GLY A 45 -6.72 -7.61 1.07
N ASP A 46 -6.70 -6.54 1.85
CA ASP A 46 -5.50 -5.74 2.10
C ASP A 46 -4.84 -6.03 3.46
N THR A 47 -5.45 -6.88 4.26
CA THR A 47 -5.06 -7.14 5.64
C THR A 47 -4.80 -8.63 5.87
N VAL A 48 -3.68 -8.92 6.51
CA VAL A 48 -3.26 -10.27 6.91
C VAL A 48 -3.21 -10.33 8.43
N LEU A 49 -3.88 -11.31 9.02
CA LEU A 49 -3.95 -11.50 10.46
C LEU A 49 -2.93 -12.54 10.94
N PHE A 50 -2.45 -12.33 12.17
CA PHE A 50 -1.52 -13.21 12.85
C PHE A 50 -2.09 -13.71 14.17
N THR A 51 -1.60 -14.85 14.61
CA THR A 51 -1.88 -15.34 15.97
C THR A 51 -1.18 -14.45 17.00
N VAL A 52 -1.78 -14.30 18.17
CA VAL A 52 -1.24 -13.50 19.27
C VAL A 52 0.21 -13.89 19.55
N ASP A 53 1.08 -12.90 19.69
CA ASP A 53 2.52 -13.04 19.94
C ASP A 53 3.32 -13.81 18.87
N GLN A 54 2.72 -14.06 17.70
CA GLN A 54 3.38 -14.80 16.63
C GLN A 54 3.57 -13.97 15.36
N SER A 55 4.58 -14.32 14.61
CA SER A 55 4.89 -13.74 13.30
C SER A 55 4.91 -14.78 12.16
N GLY A 56 4.55 -16.03 12.44
CA GLY A 56 4.39 -17.06 11.43
C GLY A 56 3.10 -16.86 10.62
N LEU A 57 3.14 -17.19 9.33
CA LEU A 57 1.98 -17.07 8.45
C LEU A 57 1.01 -18.22 8.70
N ARG A 58 -0.22 -17.87 9.06
CA ARG A 58 -1.33 -18.81 9.23
C ARG A 58 -1.86 -19.29 7.87
N PRO A 59 -2.53 -20.44 7.79
CA PRO A 59 -3.14 -20.91 6.53
C PRO A 59 -4.12 -19.91 5.89
N ASP A 60 -4.90 -19.19 6.68
CA ASP A 60 -5.79 -18.14 6.20
C ASP A 60 -5.01 -16.92 5.64
N ALA A 61 -3.92 -16.55 6.28
CA ALA A 61 -3.00 -15.51 5.78
C ALA A 61 -2.37 -15.92 4.44
N ILE A 62 -1.93 -17.15 4.31
CA ILE A 62 -1.34 -17.68 3.07
C ILE A 62 -2.34 -17.62 1.92
N SER A 63 -3.60 -17.94 2.16
CA SER A 63 -4.67 -17.84 1.15
C SER A 63 -4.85 -16.41 0.65
N ILE A 64 -4.88 -15.44 1.56
CA ILE A 64 -4.99 -14.01 1.22
C ILE A 64 -3.76 -13.55 0.44
N LEU A 65 -2.57 -13.92 0.91
CA LEU A 65 -1.31 -13.55 0.26
C LEU A 65 -1.18 -14.14 -1.14
N ASN A 66 -1.64 -15.36 -1.37
CA ASN A 66 -1.69 -15.95 -2.71
C ASN A 66 -2.61 -15.18 -3.65
N ALA A 67 -3.76 -14.75 -3.18
CA ALA A 67 -4.66 -13.89 -3.96
C ALA A 67 -4.03 -12.53 -4.26
N GLN A 68 -3.35 -11.93 -3.29
CA GLN A 68 -2.60 -10.69 -3.48
C GLN A 68 -1.48 -10.85 -4.50
N VAL A 69 -0.71 -11.93 -4.44
CA VAL A 69 0.37 -12.23 -5.40
C VAL A 69 -0.18 -12.30 -6.83
N ASN A 70 -1.28 -13.00 -7.05
CA ASN A 70 -1.89 -13.11 -8.37
C ASN A 70 -2.30 -11.74 -8.91
N TRP A 71 -2.93 -10.92 -8.09
CA TRP A 71 -3.32 -9.57 -8.47
C TRP A 71 -2.11 -8.66 -8.74
N LEU A 72 -1.07 -8.73 -7.90
CA LEU A 72 0.16 -7.94 -8.05
C LEU A 72 0.96 -8.33 -9.29
N LYS A 73 0.90 -9.57 -9.74
CA LYS A 73 1.51 -10.02 -10.99
C LYS A 73 0.82 -9.45 -12.22
N GLU A 74 -0.47 -9.22 -12.15
CA GLU A 74 -1.23 -8.53 -13.19
C GLU A 74 -0.92 -7.03 -13.21
N LYS A 75 -0.70 -6.42 -12.04
CA LYS A 75 -0.41 -4.99 -11.85
C LYS A 75 1.11 -4.76 -11.66
N LYS A 76 1.90 -5.06 -12.68
CA LYS A 76 3.38 -5.15 -12.62
C LYS A 76 4.11 -3.89 -12.14
N PHE A 77 3.52 -2.72 -12.28
CA PHE A 77 4.17 -1.45 -11.93
C PHE A 77 3.70 -0.85 -10.61
N LEU A 78 2.83 -1.54 -9.88
CA LEU A 78 2.29 -1.06 -8.63
C LEU A 78 3.32 -1.20 -7.51
N PRO A 79 3.71 -0.10 -6.82
CA PRO A 79 4.50 -0.20 -5.61
C PRO A 79 3.66 -0.74 -4.44
N ILE A 80 4.32 -1.47 -3.55
CA ILE A 80 3.70 -2.14 -2.41
C ILE A 80 4.32 -1.61 -1.14
N THR A 81 3.50 -1.14 -0.21
CA THR A 81 3.91 -0.78 1.14
C THR A 81 3.31 -1.76 2.14
N ILE A 82 4.16 -2.37 2.94
CA ILE A 82 3.75 -3.29 4.00
C ILE A 82 3.87 -2.59 5.34
N GLU A 83 2.77 -2.54 6.09
CA GLU A 83 2.74 -2.04 7.45
C GLU A 83 2.54 -3.20 8.43
N GLY A 84 3.49 -3.41 9.33
CA GLY A 84 3.39 -4.42 10.37
C GLY A 84 2.88 -3.82 11.67
N HIS A 85 1.87 -4.44 12.24
CA HIS A 85 1.25 -4.01 13.49
C HIS A 85 1.19 -5.15 14.51
N ALA A 86 1.14 -4.80 15.78
CA ALA A 86 0.92 -5.71 16.89
C ALA A 86 -0.07 -5.09 17.89
N ASP A 87 -0.70 -5.93 18.71
CA ASP A 87 -1.64 -5.48 19.73
C ASP A 87 -0.98 -4.58 20.78
N GLU A 88 -1.78 -3.72 21.43
CA GLU A 88 -1.33 -2.79 22.46
C GLU A 88 -0.92 -3.49 23.77
N GLN A 89 -1.12 -4.81 23.89
CA GLN A 89 -0.71 -5.60 25.04
C GLN A 89 0.81 -5.81 25.05
N GLY A 90 1.44 -5.53 26.17
CA GLY A 90 2.89 -5.65 26.33
C GLY A 90 3.62 -4.32 26.17
N THR A 91 4.93 -4.37 26.01
CA THR A 91 5.74 -3.16 25.86
C THR A 91 5.67 -2.64 24.41
N ARG A 92 5.84 -1.33 24.27
CA ARG A 92 5.91 -0.69 22.96
C ARG A 92 7.04 -1.25 22.12
N GLU A 93 8.20 -1.46 22.72
CA GLU A 93 9.40 -2.00 22.05
C GLU A 93 9.17 -3.42 21.53
N TYR A 94 8.54 -4.27 22.32
CA TYR A 94 8.17 -5.63 21.93
C TYR A 94 7.20 -5.62 20.75
N ASN A 95 6.18 -4.77 20.80
CA ASN A 95 5.16 -4.69 19.76
C ASN A 95 5.70 -4.11 18.45
N LEU A 96 6.61 -3.14 18.52
CA LEU A 96 7.30 -2.63 17.33
C LEU A 96 8.14 -3.73 16.67
N ALA A 97 8.88 -4.51 17.45
CA ALA A 97 9.67 -5.61 16.96
C ALA A 97 8.80 -6.72 16.36
N LEU A 98 7.67 -7.05 17.00
CA LEU A 98 6.72 -8.03 16.50
C LEU A 98 6.08 -7.59 15.19
N GLY A 99 5.66 -6.32 15.10
CA GLY A 99 5.13 -5.73 13.87
C GLY A 99 6.15 -5.78 12.73
N ALA A 100 7.41 -5.47 13.01
CA ALA A 100 8.49 -5.54 12.03
C ALA A 100 8.71 -6.99 11.53
N ARG A 101 8.70 -7.96 12.44
CA ARG A 101 8.80 -9.39 12.07
C ARG A 101 7.64 -9.86 11.21
N ARG A 102 6.41 -9.41 11.52
CA ARG A 102 5.22 -9.71 10.71
C ARG A 102 5.31 -9.13 9.31
N ALA A 103 5.74 -7.88 9.18
CA ALA A 103 5.96 -7.25 7.89
C ALA A 103 7.05 -7.98 7.07
N THR A 104 8.13 -8.39 7.72
CA THR A 104 9.20 -9.15 7.10
C THR A 104 8.72 -10.51 6.61
N ALA A 105 7.89 -11.22 7.38
CA ALA A 105 7.32 -12.50 6.97
C ALA A 105 6.46 -12.36 5.69
N VAL A 106 5.65 -11.31 5.59
CA VAL A 106 4.87 -11.01 4.39
C VAL A 106 5.78 -10.69 3.21
N ARG A 107 6.78 -9.84 3.41
CA ARG A 107 7.75 -9.49 2.37
C ARG A 107 8.45 -10.72 1.81
N GLU A 108 8.94 -11.59 2.68
CA GLU A 108 9.64 -12.83 2.26
C GLU A 108 8.72 -13.75 1.47
N PHE A 109 7.45 -13.86 1.85
CA PHE A 109 6.47 -14.60 1.10
C PHE A 109 6.27 -14.04 -0.31
N LEU A 110 6.11 -12.71 -0.44
CA LEU A 110 5.96 -12.05 -1.73
C LEU A 110 7.19 -12.25 -2.63
N LEU A 111 8.39 -12.11 -2.07
CA LEU A 111 9.64 -12.34 -2.79
C LEU A 111 9.75 -13.78 -3.28
N ALA A 112 9.41 -14.76 -2.43
CA ALA A 112 9.43 -16.18 -2.78
C ALA A 112 8.46 -16.52 -3.90
N LYS A 113 7.37 -15.76 -4.04
CA LYS A 113 6.38 -15.91 -5.11
C LYS A 113 6.71 -15.13 -6.38
N GLY A 114 7.83 -14.44 -6.43
CA GLY A 114 8.32 -13.75 -7.61
C GLY A 114 7.96 -12.28 -7.74
N ILE A 115 7.49 -11.65 -6.66
CA ILE A 115 7.32 -10.20 -6.64
C ILE A 115 8.68 -9.53 -6.49
N GLU A 116 8.97 -8.54 -7.33
CA GLU A 116 10.28 -7.87 -7.36
C GLU A 116 10.54 -7.07 -6.08
N GLN A 117 11.75 -7.15 -5.57
CA GLN A 117 12.17 -6.50 -4.32
C GLN A 117 12.04 -4.97 -4.39
N ASP A 118 12.30 -4.36 -5.52
CA ASP A 118 12.22 -2.90 -5.72
C ASP A 118 10.79 -2.35 -5.67
N ARG A 119 9.79 -3.22 -5.77
CA ARG A 119 8.39 -2.85 -5.60
C ARG A 119 7.95 -2.78 -4.14
N ILE A 120 8.69 -3.38 -3.21
CA ILE A 120 8.26 -3.62 -1.82
C ILE A 120 8.98 -2.68 -0.87
N SER A 121 8.22 -1.97 -0.05
CA SER A 121 8.71 -1.16 1.06
C SER A 121 8.04 -1.57 2.36
N ILE A 122 8.76 -1.53 3.47
CA ILE A 122 8.24 -1.75 4.82
C ILE A 122 8.25 -0.43 5.57
N VAL A 123 7.15 -0.13 6.22
CA VAL A 123 6.98 1.06 7.07
C VAL A 123 6.94 0.67 8.53
#